data_cc3f896d3bd82b8ed3465088b7df6a3c
#
_entry.id   cc3f896d3bd82b8ed3465088b7df6a3c
#
_cell.length_a   1.000
_cell.length_b   1.000
_cell.length_c   1.000
_cell.angle_alpha   90.00
_cell.angle_beta   90.00
_cell.angle_gamma   90.00
#
_symmetry.space_group_name_H-M   'P 1'
#
loop_
_entity.id
_entity.type
_entity.pdbx_description
1 polymer ?
#
loop_
_entity_poly.entity_id
_entity_poly.type
_entity_poly.pdbx_seq_one_letter_code
_entity_poly.pdbx_strand_id
1 'polypeptide(L)'
;MPAHALAWLGGQGTRAIAALVFIGIALPPLGSILKPFVTEAIFLLLCISFMRVDLGALRDHLRRPGLVIAATAWTTLGVPLISGAGCLAAGLDARAPDLFLALMLQTVASPMMASPALAAVMGLDATLVLVSLVTSTALVPVTAPLFASIFFGAALSLSPLQLGLKLVAILAGAVAVAAAIRWIAGEAAIKRHKAPIDGFNILILFVFVAAVMGSVMETMLAEPLRAVAFAALAFAVFFTLLGTTFVMFRKAGSERAFALGLMVSQRNMGLMLAATEGALPGTTWLYFAMSQFPIYLSPELL
;
A
#
# COMPACT_ATOMS: atom_id res chain seq x y z
N MET A 1 -17.98 0.74 27.06
CA MET A 1 -18.18 -0.48 26.24
C MET A 1 -17.52 -0.43 24.84
N PRO A 2 -17.70 0.59 23.99
CA PRO A 2 -17.09 0.56 22.64
C PRO A 2 -15.54 0.53 22.66
N ALA A 3 -14.88 1.25 23.57
CA ALA A 3 -13.43 1.28 23.66
C ALA A 3 -12.81 -0.08 24.05
N HIS A 4 -13.48 -0.89 24.87
CA HIS A 4 -13.02 -2.24 25.23
C HIS A 4 -13.13 -3.20 24.03
N ALA A 5 -14.22 -3.12 23.25
CA ALA A 5 -14.37 -3.93 22.05
C ALA A 5 -13.34 -3.57 20.98
N LEU A 6 -13.05 -2.28 20.78
CA LEU A 6 -12.00 -1.82 19.88
C LEU A 6 -10.60 -2.28 20.37
N ALA A 7 -10.32 -2.19 21.67
CA ALA A 7 -9.04 -2.64 22.22
C ALA A 7 -8.86 -4.15 22.07
N TRP A 8 -9.92 -4.94 22.26
CA TRP A 8 -9.90 -6.39 22.04
C TRP A 8 -9.64 -6.70 20.54
N LEU A 9 -10.33 -6.02 19.62
CA LEU A 9 -10.12 -6.18 18.18
C LEU A 9 -8.69 -5.79 17.78
N GLY A 10 -8.18 -4.69 18.31
CA GLY A 10 -6.79 -4.26 18.09
C GLY A 10 -5.76 -5.28 18.57
N GLY A 11 -6.06 -6.01 19.64
CA GLY A 11 -5.21 -7.08 20.17
C GLY A 11 -5.13 -8.33 19.29
N GLN A 12 -6.10 -8.54 18.37
CA GLN A 12 -6.08 -9.67 17.44
C GLN A 12 -5.10 -9.51 16.26
N GLY A 13 -4.68 -8.27 15.97
CA GLY A 13 -3.64 -7.97 14.97
C GLY A 13 -3.90 -8.61 13.60
N THR A 14 -2.89 -9.32 13.07
CA THR A 14 -2.93 -9.96 11.75
C THR A 14 -4.03 -11.01 11.59
N ARG A 15 -4.41 -11.71 12.68
CA ARG A 15 -5.50 -12.71 12.66
C ARG A 15 -6.85 -12.06 12.37
N ALA A 16 -7.13 -10.89 12.94
CA ALA A 16 -8.33 -10.14 12.64
C ALA A 16 -8.37 -9.70 11.17
N ILE A 17 -7.25 -9.22 10.64
CA ILE A 17 -7.12 -8.79 9.23
C ILE A 17 -7.41 -9.98 8.31
N ALA A 18 -6.79 -11.14 8.54
CA ALA A 18 -7.02 -12.34 7.74
C ALA A 18 -8.49 -12.78 7.79
N ALA A 19 -9.09 -12.84 8.99
CA ALA A 19 -10.50 -13.17 9.15
C ALA A 19 -11.42 -12.19 8.40
N LEU A 20 -11.11 -10.91 8.44
CA LEU A 20 -11.90 -9.86 7.77
C LEU A 20 -11.82 -9.94 6.24
N VAL A 21 -10.66 -10.32 5.67
CA VAL A 21 -10.53 -10.61 4.23
C VAL A 21 -11.49 -11.71 3.83
N PHE A 22 -11.52 -12.83 4.57
CA PHE A 22 -12.44 -13.93 4.29
C PHE A 22 -13.91 -13.56 4.47
N ILE A 23 -14.25 -12.76 5.49
CA ILE A 23 -15.61 -12.25 5.70
C ILE A 23 -16.02 -11.33 4.54
N GLY A 24 -15.12 -10.44 4.10
CA GLY A 24 -15.37 -9.55 2.95
C GLY A 24 -15.63 -10.33 1.65
N ILE A 25 -14.90 -11.44 1.44
CA ILE A 25 -15.12 -12.34 0.31
C ILE A 25 -16.45 -13.09 0.45
N ALA A 26 -16.80 -13.54 1.66
CA ALA A 26 -18.01 -14.36 1.90
C ALA A 26 -19.33 -13.55 1.84
N LEU A 27 -19.27 -12.23 1.93
CA LEU A 27 -20.43 -11.33 1.98
C LEU A 27 -20.43 -10.30 0.82
N PRO A 28 -20.60 -10.72 -0.45
CA PRO A 28 -20.55 -9.82 -1.61
C PRO A 28 -21.53 -8.64 -1.53
N PRO A 29 -22.77 -8.77 -1.00
CA PRO A 29 -23.68 -7.62 -0.87
C PRO A 29 -23.14 -6.50 0.01
N LEU A 30 -22.33 -6.84 1.02
CA LEU A 30 -21.69 -5.85 1.88
C LEU A 30 -20.68 -5.00 1.10
N GLY A 31 -19.96 -5.61 0.17
CA GLY A 31 -18.99 -4.92 -0.68
C GLY A 31 -19.63 -3.85 -1.55
N SER A 32 -20.80 -4.12 -2.15
CA SER A 32 -21.51 -3.13 -2.97
C SER A 32 -21.98 -1.92 -2.16
N ILE A 33 -22.43 -2.14 -0.91
CA ILE A 33 -22.83 -1.07 0.02
C ILE A 33 -21.61 -0.25 0.47
N LEU A 34 -20.47 -0.89 0.68
CA LEU A 34 -19.25 -0.23 1.20
C LEU A 34 -18.39 0.39 0.10
N LYS A 35 -18.58 0.03 -1.16
CA LYS A 35 -17.79 0.54 -2.30
C LYS A 35 -17.71 2.08 -2.37
N PRO A 36 -18.80 2.86 -2.11
CA PRO A 36 -18.71 4.32 -2.13
C PRO A 36 -17.75 4.91 -1.08
N PHE A 37 -17.45 4.17 -0.01
CA PHE A 37 -16.62 4.63 1.11
C PHE A 37 -15.14 4.22 1.01
N VAL A 38 -14.72 3.66 -0.13
CA VAL A 38 -13.33 3.19 -0.33
C VAL A 38 -12.32 4.32 -0.18
N THR A 39 -12.59 5.48 -0.79
CA THR A 39 -11.70 6.64 -0.77
C THR A 39 -11.55 7.19 0.65
N GLU A 40 -12.67 7.34 1.36
CA GLU A 40 -12.69 7.80 2.75
C GLU A 40 -11.98 6.81 3.68
N ALA A 41 -12.20 5.52 3.48
CA ALA A 41 -11.51 4.49 4.27
C ALA A 41 -9.98 4.57 4.07
N ILE A 42 -9.51 4.71 2.82
CA ILE A 42 -8.08 4.88 2.53
C ILE A 42 -7.54 6.16 3.17
N PHE A 43 -8.27 7.27 3.08
CA PHE A 43 -7.87 8.53 3.70
C PHE A 43 -7.74 8.40 5.22
N LEU A 44 -8.70 7.76 5.89
CA LEU A 44 -8.65 7.52 7.33
C LEU A 44 -7.50 6.59 7.73
N LEU A 45 -7.23 5.52 6.94
CA LEU A 45 -6.08 4.64 7.16
C LEU A 45 -4.76 5.41 7.06
N LEU A 46 -4.64 6.34 6.12
CA LEU A 46 -3.48 7.22 6.00
C LEU A 46 -3.36 8.17 7.21
N CYS A 47 -4.45 8.80 7.64
CA CYS A 47 -4.46 9.67 8.84
C CYS A 47 -3.96 8.92 10.07
N ILE A 48 -4.47 7.70 10.33
CA ILE A 48 -4.04 6.86 11.45
C ILE A 48 -2.56 6.49 11.31
N SER A 49 -2.12 6.16 10.12
CA SER A 49 -0.73 5.79 9.86
C SER A 49 0.22 6.94 10.10
N PHE A 50 -0.06 8.13 9.57
CA PHE A 50 0.76 9.33 9.81
C PHE A 50 0.73 9.79 11.28
N MET A 51 -0.41 9.63 11.96
CA MET A 51 -0.51 9.93 13.39
C MET A 51 0.46 9.09 14.24
N ARG A 52 0.81 7.88 13.79
CA ARG A 52 1.70 6.94 14.49
C ARG A 52 3.18 7.09 14.13
N VAL A 53 3.53 7.90 13.14
CA VAL A 53 4.93 8.10 12.73
C VAL A 53 5.74 8.67 13.91
N ASP A 54 6.84 7.99 14.28
CA ASP A 54 7.79 8.47 15.25
C ASP A 54 8.74 9.49 14.61
N LEU A 55 8.50 10.76 14.92
CA LEU A 55 9.29 11.88 14.39
C LEU A 55 10.71 11.90 14.96
N GLY A 56 10.94 11.37 16.17
CA GLY A 56 12.27 11.26 16.76
C GLY A 56 13.12 10.25 15.99
N ALA A 57 12.58 9.06 15.76
CA ALA A 57 13.24 8.04 14.94
C ALA A 57 13.53 8.52 13.51
N LEU A 58 12.60 9.26 12.91
CA LEU A 58 12.77 9.88 11.61
C LEU A 58 13.99 10.82 11.57
N ARG A 59 14.10 11.71 12.57
CA ARG A 59 15.20 12.71 12.67
C ARG A 59 16.57 12.03 12.85
N ASP A 60 16.67 11.00 13.66
CA ASP A 60 17.94 10.33 13.96
C ASP A 60 18.51 9.57 12.75
N HIS A 61 17.64 8.96 11.92
CA HIS A 61 18.08 8.25 10.72
C HIS A 61 18.45 9.16 9.55
N LEU A 62 17.93 10.39 9.51
CA LEU A 62 18.35 11.40 8.52
C LEU A 62 19.83 11.84 8.69
N ARG A 63 20.49 11.44 9.77
CA ARG A 63 21.94 11.64 9.95
C ARG A 63 22.84 10.76 9.07
N ARG A 64 22.29 9.69 8.49
CA ARG A 64 22.99 8.81 7.51
C ARG A 64 22.16 8.68 6.22
N PRO A 65 22.07 9.77 5.43
CA PRO A 65 21.07 9.88 4.36
C PRO A 65 21.34 8.98 3.16
N GLY A 66 22.57 8.48 2.94
CA GLY A 66 22.97 7.80 1.72
C GLY A 66 22.11 6.56 1.40
N LEU A 67 21.87 5.68 2.40
CA LEU A 67 21.06 4.48 2.18
C LEU A 67 19.58 4.83 2.01
N VAL A 68 19.07 5.79 2.76
CA VAL A 68 17.68 6.26 2.63
C VAL A 68 17.44 6.89 1.26
N ILE A 69 18.35 7.75 0.78
CA ILE A 69 18.26 8.36 -0.55
C ILE A 69 18.29 7.27 -1.64
N ALA A 70 19.22 6.30 -1.54
CA ALA A 70 19.31 5.19 -2.48
C ALA A 70 18.04 4.32 -2.48
N ALA A 71 17.50 3.99 -1.28
CA ALA A 71 16.27 3.22 -1.15
C ALA A 71 15.06 3.99 -1.69
N THR A 72 14.98 5.29 -1.42
CA THR A 72 13.92 6.16 -1.96
C THR A 72 14.00 6.26 -3.49
N ALA A 73 15.18 6.52 -4.04
CA ALA A 73 15.38 6.59 -5.50
C ALA A 73 15.05 5.24 -6.18
N TRP A 74 15.50 4.12 -5.58
CA TRP A 74 15.15 2.79 -6.06
C TRP A 74 13.64 2.56 -6.07
N THR A 75 12.98 2.87 -4.95
CA THR A 75 11.53 2.66 -4.76
C THR A 75 10.69 3.49 -5.70
N THR A 76 11.04 4.78 -5.89
CA THR A 76 10.22 5.76 -6.60
C THR A 76 10.60 5.93 -8.08
N LEU A 77 11.82 5.56 -8.47
CA LEU A 77 12.30 5.68 -9.85
C LEU A 77 12.73 4.33 -10.42
N GLY A 78 13.63 3.60 -9.74
CA GLY A 78 14.21 2.36 -10.26
C GLY A 78 13.17 1.29 -10.52
N VAL A 79 12.31 1.02 -9.54
CA VAL A 79 11.26 -0.01 -9.66
C VAL A 79 10.26 0.31 -10.76
N PRO A 80 9.65 1.51 -10.86
CA PRO A 80 8.73 1.82 -11.95
C PRO A 80 9.39 1.78 -13.32
N LEU A 81 10.64 2.25 -13.46
CA LEU A 81 11.37 2.23 -14.72
C LEU A 81 11.62 0.80 -15.22
N ILE A 82 12.16 -0.06 -14.35
CA ILE A 82 12.48 -1.44 -14.71
C ILE A 82 11.20 -2.23 -14.99
N SER A 83 10.17 -2.06 -14.17
CA SER A 83 8.88 -2.72 -14.37
C SER A 83 8.20 -2.25 -15.65
N GLY A 84 8.19 -0.94 -15.92
CA GLY A 84 7.63 -0.38 -17.14
C GLY A 84 8.38 -0.86 -18.38
N ALA A 85 9.71 -0.79 -18.36
CA ALA A 85 10.53 -1.30 -19.46
C ALA A 85 10.32 -2.81 -19.69
N GLY A 86 10.21 -3.61 -18.62
CA GLY A 86 9.93 -5.04 -18.72
C GLY A 86 8.55 -5.33 -19.30
N CYS A 87 7.52 -4.60 -18.87
CA CYS A 87 6.17 -4.74 -19.40
C CYS A 87 6.08 -4.35 -20.89
N LEU A 88 6.76 -3.25 -21.30
CA LEU A 88 6.83 -2.83 -22.69
C LEU A 88 7.59 -3.85 -23.55
N ALA A 89 8.73 -4.36 -23.06
CA ALA A 89 9.49 -5.41 -23.76
C ALA A 89 8.67 -6.70 -23.94
N ALA A 90 7.77 -7.00 -23.01
CA ALA A 90 6.81 -8.11 -23.13
C ALA A 90 5.59 -7.77 -24.02
N GLY A 91 5.45 -6.54 -24.50
CA GLY A 91 4.30 -6.07 -25.30
C GLY A 91 2.98 -6.08 -24.54
N LEU A 92 3.02 -5.90 -23.19
CA LEU A 92 1.82 -5.91 -22.37
C LEU A 92 0.94 -4.67 -22.60
N ASP A 93 1.53 -3.54 -22.98
CA ASP A 93 0.83 -2.31 -23.31
C ASP A 93 -0.16 -2.50 -24.47
N ALA A 94 0.21 -3.30 -25.47
CA ALA A 94 -0.64 -3.60 -26.63
C ALA A 94 -1.54 -4.83 -26.40
N ARG A 95 -1.04 -5.88 -25.73
CA ARG A 95 -1.76 -7.17 -25.58
C ARG A 95 -2.73 -7.19 -24.42
N ALA A 96 -2.43 -6.48 -23.34
CA ALA A 96 -3.23 -6.47 -22.11
C ALA A 96 -3.12 -5.10 -21.40
N PRO A 97 -3.65 -4.02 -22.00
CA PRO A 97 -3.46 -2.65 -21.49
C PRO A 97 -3.98 -2.46 -20.06
N ASP A 98 -5.07 -3.09 -19.68
CA ASP A 98 -5.60 -3.03 -18.32
C ASP A 98 -4.68 -3.70 -17.28
N LEU A 99 -4.02 -4.80 -17.65
CA LEU A 99 -3.04 -5.46 -16.80
C LEU A 99 -1.75 -4.63 -16.73
N PHE A 100 -1.32 -4.07 -17.85
CA PHE A 100 -0.20 -3.13 -17.88
C PHE A 100 -0.44 -1.96 -16.93
N LEU A 101 -1.62 -1.33 -17.01
CA LEU A 101 -2.02 -0.26 -16.10
C LEU A 101 -1.98 -0.72 -14.64
N ALA A 102 -2.50 -1.91 -14.33
CA ALA A 102 -2.51 -2.47 -12.98
C ALA A 102 -1.10 -2.63 -12.41
N LEU A 103 -0.18 -3.23 -13.18
CA LEU A 103 1.22 -3.42 -12.80
C LEU A 103 1.93 -2.07 -12.62
N MET A 104 1.68 -1.12 -13.51
CA MET A 104 2.28 0.21 -13.41
C MET A 104 1.76 0.98 -12.20
N LEU A 105 0.45 0.97 -11.93
CA LEU A 105 -0.12 1.57 -10.72
C LEU A 105 0.46 0.96 -9.44
N GLN A 106 0.70 -0.35 -9.43
CA GLN A 106 1.36 -1.00 -8.30
C GLN A 106 2.79 -0.48 -8.12
N THR A 107 3.57 -0.39 -9.18
CA THR A 107 4.99 -0.02 -9.09
C THR A 107 5.23 1.46 -8.78
N VAL A 108 4.34 2.36 -9.20
CA VAL A 108 4.42 3.81 -8.87
C VAL A 108 3.82 4.14 -7.51
N ALA A 109 3.02 3.24 -6.92
CA ALA A 109 2.45 3.44 -5.60
C ALA A 109 3.54 3.56 -4.52
N SER A 110 3.24 4.27 -3.43
CA SER A 110 4.12 4.27 -2.24
C SER A 110 4.21 2.88 -1.61
N PRO A 111 5.24 2.61 -0.80
CA PRO A 111 5.22 1.45 0.07
C PRO A 111 4.04 1.49 1.05
N MET A 112 3.63 0.32 1.55
CA MET A 112 2.52 0.21 2.48
C MET A 112 2.91 0.75 3.87
N MET A 113 2.03 1.55 4.48
CA MET A 113 2.26 2.16 5.80
C MET A 113 2.44 1.16 6.94
N ALA A 114 2.02 -0.10 6.76
CA ALA A 114 2.23 -1.16 7.74
C ALA A 114 3.64 -1.79 7.68
N SER A 115 4.43 -1.56 6.62
CA SER A 115 5.74 -2.18 6.42
C SER A 115 6.72 -1.99 7.59
N PRO A 116 6.80 -0.81 8.27
CA PRO A 116 7.67 -0.65 9.43
C PRO A 116 7.26 -1.53 10.61
N ALA A 117 5.95 -1.70 10.83
CA ALA A 117 5.44 -2.57 11.89
C ALA A 117 5.74 -4.04 11.62
N LEU A 118 5.60 -4.48 10.36
CA LEU A 118 5.96 -5.84 9.94
C LEU A 118 7.48 -6.07 10.07
N ALA A 119 8.31 -5.12 9.65
CA ALA A 119 9.75 -5.18 9.83
C ALA A 119 10.13 -5.33 11.31
N ALA A 120 9.48 -4.58 12.20
CA ALA A 120 9.71 -4.68 13.65
C ALA A 120 9.33 -6.06 14.20
N VAL A 121 8.21 -6.64 13.79
CA VAL A 121 7.77 -7.99 14.20
C VAL A 121 8.76 -9.06 13.74
N MET A 122 9.34 -8.86 12.54
CA MET A 122 10.34 -9.77 11.96
C MET A 122 11.77 -9.54 12.49
N GLY A 123 11.98 -8.60 13.43
CA GLY A 123 13.30 -8.26 13.98
C GLY A 123 14.22 -7.51 12.99
N LEU A 124 13.66 -6.89 11.95
CA LEU A 124 14.39 -6.15 10.93
C LEU A 124 14.52 -4.66 11.30
N ASP A 125 15.35 -3.91 10.56
CA ASP A 125 15.55 -2.46 10.74
C ASP A 125 14.26 -1.67 10.38
N ALA A 126 13.30 -1.66 11.30
CA ALA A 126 12.02 -0.98 11.15
C ALA A 126 12.17 0.54 10.98
N THR A 127 13.23 1.12 11.52
CA THR A 127 13.46 2.57 11.42
C THR A 127 13.94 2.95 10.02
N LEU A 128 14.83 2.17 9.42
CA LEU A 128 15.22 2.33 8.02
C LEU A 128 14.00 2.23 7.09
N VAL A 129 13.13 1.23 7.33
CA VAL A 129 11.89 1.04 6.58
C VAL A 129 10.97 2.26 6.73
N LEU A 130 10.76 2.76 7.98
CA LEU A 130 9.91 3.92 8.25
C LEU A 130 10.40 5.17 7.51
N VAL A 131 11.69 5.49 7.62
CA VAL A 131 12.25 6.71 6.99
C VAL A 131 12.18 6.60 5.47
N SER A 132 12.56 5.45 4.90
CA SER A 132 12.51 5.23 3.46
C SER A 132 11.07 5.24 2.91
N LEU A 133 10.11 4.72 3.68
CA LEU A 133 8.68 4.77 3.37
C LEU A 133 8.15 6.21 3.35
N VAL A 134 8.42 6.99 4.41
CA VAL A 134 7.94 8.38 4.50
C VAL A 134 8.51 9.23 3.37
N THR A 135 9.82 9.13 3.11
CA THR A 135 10.47 9.88 2.01
C THR A 135 9.95 9.45 0.65
N SER A 136 9.75 8.14 0.41
CA SER A 136 9.16 7.63 -0.83
C SER A 136 7.73 8.13 -1.01
N THR A 137 6.90 8.05 0.04
CA THR A 137 5.50 8.49 -0.02
C THR A 137 5.37 9.98 -0.31
N ALA A 138 6.26 10.82 0.28
CA ALA A 138 6.28 12.26 0.02
C ALA A 138 6.60 12.60 -1.45
N LEU A 139 7.33 11.72 -2.17
CA LEU A 139 7.67 11.91 -3.59
C LEU A 139 6.61 11.39 -4.55
N VAL A 140 5.70 10.51 -4.12
CA VAL A 140 4.68 9.90 -5.00
C VAL A 140 3.84 10.93 -5.75
N PRO A 141 3.42 12.07 -5.19
CA PRO A 141 2.68 13.09 -5.93
C PRO A 141 3.42 13.69 -7.13
N VAL A 142 4.74 13.53 -7.19
CA VAL A 142 5.58 13.97 -8.31
C VAL A 142 5.94 12.79 -9.21
N THR A 143 6.37 11.68 -8.62
CA THR A 143 6.85 10.52 -9.39
C THR A 143 5.73 9.74 -10.06
N ALA A 144 4.56 9.58 -9.43
CA ALA A 144 3.45 8.88 -10.05
C ALA A 144 2.90 9.62 -11.31
N PRO A 145 2.68 10.94 -11.30
CA PRO A 145 2.33 11.68 -12.52
C PRO A 145 3.40 11.62 -13.61
N LEU A 146 4.68 11.67 -13.23
CA LEU A 146 5.79 11.53 -14.16
C LEU A 146 5.69 10.20 -14.91
N PHE A 147 5.54 9.09 -14.19
CA PHE A 147 5.38 7.77 -14.81
C PHE A 147 4.04 7.61 -15.53
N ALA A 148 2.98 8.26 -15.05
CA ALA A 148 1.70 8.30 -15.76
C ALA A 148 1.85 8.95 -17.14
N SER A 149 2.61 10.03 -17.25
CA SER A 149 2.87 10.69 -18.54
C SER A 149 3.73 9.85 -19.50
N ILE A 150 4.58 8.96 -18.97
CA ILE A 150 5.47 8.13 -19.78
C ILE A 150 4.79 6.83 -20.23
N PHE A 151 4.05 6.18 -19.30
CA PHE A 151 3.60 4.81 -19.50
C PHE A 151 2.09 4.63 -19.62
N PHE A 152 1.26 5.49 -19.00
CA PHE A 152 -0.18 5.20 -18.94
C PHE A 152 -0.95 5.63 -20.18
N GLY A 153 -0.46 6.65 -20.91
CA GLY A 153 -1.13 7.13 -22.11
C GLY A 153 -2.62 7.40 -21.88
N ALA A 154 -3.46 6.87 -22.76
CA ALA A 154 -4.93 6.97 -22.66
C ALA A 154 -5.57 5.92 -21.72
N ALA A 155 -4.79 5.00 -21.14
CA ALA A 155 -5.32 3.95 -20.27
C ALA A 155 -5.85 4.49 -18.94
N LEU A 156 -5.37 5.66 -18.51
CA LEU A 156 -5.88 6.36 -17.32
C LEU A 156 -6.77 7.54 -17.76
N SER A 157 -7.99 7.59 -17.25
CA SER A 157 -8.97 8.66 -17.54
C SER A 157 -8.58 10.04 -16.98
N LEU A 158 -7.56 10.10 -16.11
CA LEU A 158 -7.05 11.31 -15.48
C LEU A 158 -5.78 11.80 -16.17
N SER A 159 -5.65 13.13 -16.31
CA SER A 159 -4.38 13.70 -16.71
C SER A 159 -3.31 13.51 -15.62
N PRO A 160 -2.00 13.42 -15.98
CA PRO A 160 -0.93 13.31 -14.99
C PRO A 160 -0.96 14.43 -13.94
N LEU A 161 -1.28 15.65 -14.33
CA LEU A 161 -1.41 16.78 -13.41
C LEU A 161 -2.56 16.58 -12.41
N GLN A 162 -3.72 16.12 -12.88
CA GLN A 162 -4.86 15.83 -12.00
C GLN A 162 -4.52 14.71 -11.01
N LEU A 163 -3.84 13.66 -11.45
CA LEU A 163 -3.35 12.60 -10.58
C LEU A 163 -2.44 13.15 -9.48
N GLY A 164 -1.46 13.98 -9.86
CA GLY A 164 -0.54 14.63 -8.90
C GLY A 164 -1.25 15.50 -7.89
N LEU A 165 -2.17 16.36 -8.33
CA LEU A 165 -2.94 17.25 -7.44
C LEU A 165 -3.82 16.46 -6.47
N LYS A 166 -4.48 15.38 -6.90
CA LYS A 166 -5.26 14.51 -6.04
C LYS A 166 -4.39 13.80 -5.01
N LEU A 167 -3.22 13.28 -5.42
CA LEU A 167 -2.25 12.68 -4.51
C LEU A 167 -1.74 13.69 -3.47
N VAL A 168 -1.41 14.93 -3.88
CA VAL A 168 -1.06 16.00 -2.94
C VAL A 168 -2.20 16.24 -1.96
N ALA A 169 -3.44 16.40 -2.45
CA ALA A 169 -4.59 16.69 -1.61
C ALA A 169 -4.85 15.58 -0.57
N ILE A 170 -4.80 14.31 -0.99
CA ILE A 170 -4.99 13.17 -0.10
C ILE A 170 -3.88 13.09 0.95
N LEU A 171 -2.61 13.17 0.53
CA LEU A 171 -1.48 13.01 1.44
C LEU A 171 -1.33 14.22 2.37
N ALA A 172 -1.40 15.44 1.85
CA ALA A 172 -1.31 16.65 2.66
C ALA A 172 -2.50 16.76 3.62
N GLY A 173 -3.71 16.42 3.16
CA GLY A 173 -4.89 16.36 4.01
C GLY A 173 -4.73 15.34 5.14
N ALA A 174 -4.26 14.13 4.85
CA ALA A 174 -4.03 13.11 5.86
C ALA A 174 -2.94 13.51 6.88
N VAL A 175 -1.86 14.13 6.41
CA VAL A 175 -0.80 14.67 7.30
C VAL A 175 -1.34 15.81 8.16
N ALA A 176 -2.13 16.72 7.59
CA ALA A 176 -2.72 17.85 8.33
C ALA A 176 -3.68 17.35 9.43
N VAL A 177 -4.54 16.39 9.11
CA VAL A 177 -5.46 15.77 10.10
C VAL A 177 -4.65 15.04 11.18
N ALA A 178 -3.65 14.26 10.81
CA ALA A 178 -2.77 13.56 11.76
C ALA A 178 -2.05 14.55 12.70
N ALA A 179 -1.52 15.65 12.14
CA ALA A 179 -0.85 16.70 12.91
C ALA A 179 -1.83 17.40 13.86
N ALA A 180 -3.03 17.72 13.40
CA ALA A 180 -4.07 18.32 14.24
C ALA A 180 -4.46 17.41 15.42
N ILE A 181 -4.65 16.11 15.16
CA ILE A 181 -4.94 15.14 16.22
C ILE A 181 -3.78 15.05 17.21
N ARG A 182 -2.53 15.00 16.74
CA ARG A 182 -1.34 14.99 17.62
C ARG A 182 -1.23 16.26 18.45
N TRP A 183 -1.55 17.41 17.88
CA TRP A 183 -1.51 18.69 18.59
C TRP A 183 -2.60 18.77 19.66
N ILE A 184 -3.83 18.34 19.35
CA ILE A 184 -4.98 18.41 20.28
C ILE A 184 -4.89 17.35 21.39
N ALA A 185 -4.64 16.09 21.01
CA ALA A 185 -4.64 14.97 21.95
C ALA A 185 -3.30 14.77 22.68
N GLY A 186 -2.20 15.16 22.06
CA GLY A 186 -0.84 14.93 22.54
C GLY A 186 -0.36 13.50 22.31
N GLU A 187 0.95 13.34 22.19
CA GLU A 187 1.60 12.06 21.90
C GLU A 187 1.36 11.01 23.00
N ALA A 188 1.34 11.45 24.26
CA ALA A 188 1.10 10.56 25.41
C ALA A 188 -0.30 9.94 25.38
N ALA A 189 -1.32 10.70 24.98
CA ALA A 189 -2.70 10.18 24.84
C ALA A 189 -2.81 9.20 23.69
N ILE A 190 -2.16 9.46 22.55
CA ILE A 190 -2.13 8.55 21.39
C ILE A 190 -1.47 7.22 21.78
N LYS A 191 -0.32 7.26 22.48
CA LYS A 191 0.35 6.06 22.98
C LYS A 191 -0.51 5.28 23.98
N ARG A 192 -1.19 5.98 24.89
CA ARG A 192 -2.08 5.36 25.90
C ARG A 192 -3.28 4.67 25.27
N HIS A 193 -3.83 5.23 24.18
CA HIS A 193 -5.00 4.69 23.48
C HIS A 193 -4.62 3.86 22.23
N LYS A 194 -3.39 3.33 22.18
CA LYS A 194 -2.92 2.54 21.03
C LYS A 194 -3.88 1.41 20.68
N ALA A 195 -4.29 0.59 21.64
CA ALA A 195 -5.13 -0.58 21.37
C ALA A 195 -6.53 -0.22 20.79
N PRO A 196 -7.29 0.75 21.31
CA PRO A 196 -8.51 1.23 20.63
C PRO A 196 -8.28 1.80 19.24
N ILE A 197 -7.16 2.53 19.02
CA ILE A 197 -6.80 3.07 17.71
C ILE A 197 -6.49 1.93 16.74
N ASP A 198 -5.80 0.88 17.18
CA ASP A 198 -5.55 -0.33 16.39
C ASP A 198 -6.84 -1.03 16.00
N GLY A 199 -7.79 -1.16 16.94
CA GLY A 199 -9.11 -1.73 16.66
C GLY A 199 -9.90 -0.90 15.66
N PHE A 200 -9.89 0.42 15.78
CA PHE A 200 -10.52 1.31 14.81
C PHE A 200 -9.88 1.21 13.42
N ASN A 201 -8.54 1.14 13.36
CA ASN A 201 -7.82 0.90 12.11
C ASN A 201 -8.25 -0.42 11.43
N ILE A 202 -8.45 -1.49 12.21
CA ILE A 202 -8.92 -2.78 11.72
C ILE A 202 -10.34 -2.66 11.16
N LEU A 203 -11.25 -1.91 11.81
CA LEU A 203 -12.60 -1.69 11.28
C LEU A 203 -12.59 -0.93 9.95
N ILE A 204 -11.78 0.13 9.83
CA ILE A 204 -11.66 0.87 8.56
C ILE A 204 -11.04 -0.02 7.48
N LEU A 205 -10.04 -0.81 7.84
CA LEU A 205 -9.43 -1.78 6.93
C LEU A 205 -10.46 -2.82 6.47
N PHE A 206 -11.38 -3.25 7.34
CA PHE A 206 -12.49 -4.12 6.96
C PHE A 206 -13.41 -3.47 5.92
N VAL A 207 -13.82 -2.22 6.14
CA VAL A 207 -14.63 -1.46 5.17
C VAL A 207 -13.93 -1.46 3.80
N PHE A 208 -12.65 -1.13 3.79
CA PHE A 208 -11.83 -1.11 2.57
C PHE A 208 -11.76 -2.49 1.89
N VAL A 209 -11.40 -3.53 2.65
CA VAL A 209 -11.25 -4.89 2.10
C VAL A 209 -12.58 -5.45 1.61
N ALA A 210 -13.67 -5.29 2.39
CA ALA A 210 -14.99 -5.75 1.99
C ALA A 210 -15.48 -5.05 0.71
N ALA A 211 -15.25 -3.74 0.60
CA ALA A 211 -15.60 -2.96 -0.58
C ALA A 211 -14.83 -3.42 -1.83
N VAL A 212 -13.53 -3.70 -1.69
CA VAL A 212 -12.68 -4.17 -2.79
C VAL A 212 -13.06 -5.60 -3.18
N MET A 213 -13.18 -6.51 -2.21
CA MET A 213 -13.46 -7.92 -2.48
C MET A 213 -14.87 -8.17 -2.99
N GLY A 214 -15.88 -7.43 -2.50
CA GLY A 214 -17.27 -7.57 -2.95
C GLY A 214 -17.42 -7.27 -4.44
N SER A 215 -16.70 -6.28 -4.99
CA SER A 215 -16.75 -5.95 -6.41
C SER A 215 -16.03 -6.97 -7.32
N VAL A 216 -15.20 -7.83 -6.74
CA VAL A 216 -14.36 -8.78 -7.48
C VAL A 216 -14.88 -10.20 -7.37
N MET A 217 -15.68 -10.50 -6.35
CA MET A 217 -16.18 -11.86 -6.09
C MET A 217 -16.95 -12.45 -7.27
N GLU A 218 -17.81 -11.66 -7.93
CA GLU A 218 -18.54 -12.10 -9.13
C GLU A 218 -17.56 -12.51 -10.24
N THR A 219 -16.51 -11.72 -10.47
CA THR A 219 -15.48 -12.05 -11.46
C THR A 219 -14.68 -13.29 -11.06
N MET A 220 -14.38 -13.46 -9.78
CA MET A 220 -13.66 -14.65 -9.29
C MET A 220 -14.48 -15.94 -9.47
N LEU A 221 -15.79 -15.87 -9.30
CA LEU A 221 -16.68 -17.00 -9.50
C LEU A 221 -16.92 -17.30 -10.99
N ALA A 222 -17.03 -16.24 -11.81
CA ALA A 222 -17.26 -16.40 -13.25
C ALA A 222 -15.98 -16.89 -13.99
N GLU A 223 -14.80 -16.41 -13.57
CA GLU A 223 -13.51 -16.68 -14.21
C GLU A 223 -12.45 -17.16 -13.19
N PRO A 224 -12.63 -18.30 -12.51
CA PRO A 224 -11.75 -18.71 -11.40
C PRO A 224 -10.30 -18.93 -11.82
N LEU A 225 -10.05 -19.45 -13.02
CA LEU A 225 -8.68 -19.62 -13.53
C LEU A 225 -7.96 -18.28 -13.72
N ARG A 226 -8.67 -17.25 -14.17
CA ARG A 226 -8.13 -15.91 -14.31
C ARG A 226 -7.79 -15.29 -12.94
N ALA A 227 -8.65 -15.49 -11.95
CA ALA A 227 -8.41 -15.03 -10.59
C ALA A 227 -7.17 -15.71 -9.99
N VAL A 228 -7.03 -17.03 -10.16
CA VAL A 228 -5.84 -17.79 -9.70
C VAL A 228 -4.58 -17.33 -10.46
N ALA A 229 -4.65 -17.10 -11.76
CA ALA A 229 -3.53 -16.60 -12.55
C ALA A 229 -3.07 -15.21 -12.07
N PHE A 230 -4.00 -14.31 -11.74
CA PHE A 230 -3.68 -13.00 -11.21
C PHE A 230 -3.16 -13.05 -9.77
N ALA A 231 -3.64 -13.96 -8.94
CA ALA A 231 -3.06 -14.21 -7.63
C ALA A 231 -1.61 -14.71 -7.76
N ALA A 232 -1.35 -15.69 -8.61
CA ALA A 232 -0.01 -16.18 -8.89
C ALA A 232 0.92 -15.08 -9.42
N LEU A 233 0.42 -14.24 -10.33
CA LEU A 233 1.16 -13.08 -10.83
C LEU A 233 1.46 -12.08 -9.71
N ALA A 234 0.51 -11.80 -8.82
CA ALA A 234 0.71 -10.89 -7.69
C ALA A 234 1.80 -11.40 -6.73
N PHE A 235 1.82 -12.72 -6.43
CA PHE A 235 2.92 -13.34 -5.68
C PHE A 235 4.24 -13.27 -6.45
N ALA A 236 4.26 -13.54 -7.74
CA ALA A 236 5.46 -13.44 -8.57
C ALA A 236 6.04 -12.02 -8.56
N VAL A 237 5.20 -11.00 -8.72
CA VAL A 237 5.60 -9.59 -8.62
C VAL A 237 6.12 -9.25 -7.23
N PHE A 238 5.44 -9.69 -6.18
CA PHE A 238 5.87 -9.48 -4.79
C PHE A 238 7.26 -10.04 -4.54
N PHE A 239 7.51 -11.32 -4.86
CA PHE A 239 8.82 -11.95 -4.66
C PHE A 239 9.90 -11.39 -5.61
N THR A 240 9.54 -10.98 -6.82
CA THR A 240 10.47 -10.32 -7.74
C THR A 240 10.93 -8.97 -7.18
N LEU A 241 10.00 -8.14 -6.67
CA LEU A 241 10.34 -6.86 -6.05
C LEU A 241 11.17 -7.05 -4.76
N LEU A 242 10.82 -8.04 -3.94
CA LEU A 242 11.59 -8.39 -2.75
C LEU A 242 13.01 -8.83 -3.13
N GLY A 243 13.14 -9.80 -4.03
CA GLY A 243 14.42 -10.39 -4.43
C GLY A 243 15.33 -9.39 -5.16
N THR A 244 14.79 -8.63 -6.11
CA THR A 244 15.57 -7.59 -6.83
C THR A 244 16.06 -6.50 -5.88
N THR A 245 15.22 -6.05 -4.96
CA THR A 245 15.61 -5.07 -3.95
C THR A 245 16.65 -5.65 -2.99
N PHE A 246 16.48 -6.89 -2.53
CA PHE A 246 17.47 -7.57 -1.71
C PHE A 246 18.85 -7.63 -2.41
N VAL A 247 18.89 -8.04 -3.67
CA VAL A 247 20.13 -8.10 -4.46
C VAL A 247 20.75 -6.72 -4.62
N MET A 248 19.93 -5.68 -4.88
CA MET A 248 20.40 -4.30 -5.04
C MET A 248 21.09 -3.78 -3.77
N PHE A 249 20.51 -4.08 -2.60
CA PHE A 249 20.97 -3.54 -1.31
C PHE A 249 21.82 -4.53 -0.48
N ARG A 250 22.16 -5.72 -0.99
CA ARG A 250 22.93 -6.75 -0.24
C ARG A 250 24.24 -6.25 0.35
N LYS A 251 24.88 -5.26 -0.30
CA LYS A 251 26.11 -4.65 0.19
C LYS A 251 25.91 -3.78 1.46
N ALA A 252 24.69 -3.38 1.76
CA ALA A 252 24.36 -2.64 2.98
C ALA A 252 24.13 -3.56 4.21
N GLY A 253 24.22 -4.88 4.00
CA GLY A 253 23.95 -5.94 4.97
C GLY A 253 22.64 -6.67 4.66
N SER A 254 22.62 -7.99 4.91
CA SER A 254 21.48 -8.86 4.57
C SER A 254 20.17 -8.46 5.26
N GLU A 255 20.22 -8.09 6.54
CA GLU A 255 19.07 -7.64 7.30
C GLU A 255 18.43 -6.38 6.70
N ARG A 256 19.25 -5.34 6.40
CA ARG A 256 18.78 -4.10 5.79
C ARG A 256 18.27 -4.31 4.37
N ALA A 257 18.95 -5.14 3.59
CA ALA A 257 18.52 -5.49 2.24
C ALA A 257 17.16 -6.20 2.25
N PHE A 258 16.94 -7.10 3.20
CA PHE A 258 15.66 -7.79 3.35
C PHE A 258 14.56 -6.85 3.86
N ALA A 259 14.87 -5.98 4.81
CA ALA A 259 13.95 -4.95 5.31
C ALA A 259 13.46 -4.01 4.18
N LEU A 260 14.39 -3.55 3.34
CA LEU A 260 14.05 -2.73 2.16
C LEU A 260 13.30 -3.54 1.10
N GLY A 261 13.66 -4.80 0.90
CA GLY A 261 12.95 -5.71 -0.01
C GLY A 261 11.50 -5.92 0.40
N LEU A 262 11.27 -6.18 1.69
CA LEU A 262 9.94 -6.30 2.28
C LEU A 262 9.13 -5.01 2.05
N MET A 263 9.71 -3.84 2.36
CA MET A 263 9.07 -2.55 2.15
C MET A 263 8.68 -2.33 0.68
N VAL A 264 9.61 -2.60 -0.25
CA VAL A 264 9.39 -2.34 -1.68
C VAL A 264 8.39 -3.30 -2.29
N SER A 265 8.31 -4.54 -1.82
CA SER A 265 7.34 -5.52 -2.32
C SER A 265 5.90 -5.24 -1.87
N GLN A 266 5.72 -4.53 -0.75
CA GLN A 266 4.42 -4.14 -0.22
C GLN A 266 4.01 -2.76 -0.72
N ARG A 267 3.19 -2.70 -1.76
CA ARG A 267 2.76 -1.45 -2.38
C ARG A 267 1.37 -1.01 -1.95
N ASN A 268 1.23 0.27 -1.63
CA ASN A 268 -0.04 0.88 -1.25
C ASN A 268 -0.88 1.24 -2.49
N MET A 269 -1.38 0.23 -3.19
CA MET A 269 -2.26 0.47 -4.34
C MET A 269 -3.56 1.18 -3.94
N GLY A 270 -3.97 1.10 -2.66
CA GLY A 270 -5.12 1.83 -2.15
C GLY A 270 -5.00 3.35 -2.36
N LEU A 271 -3.80 3.92 -2.16
CA LEU A 271 -3.57 5.33 -2.43
C LEU A 271 -3.83 5.68 -3.91
N MET A 272 -3.39 4.83 -4.86
CA MET A 272 -3.66 5.02 -6.28
C MET A 272 -5.16 4.89 -6.59
N LEU A 273 -5.84 3.94 -5.96
CA LEU A 273 -7.27 3.75 -6.08
C LEU A 273 -8.06 4.98 -5.63
N ALA A 274 -7.70 5.56 -4.47
CA ALA A 274 -8.30 6.79 -3.96
C ALA A 274 -8.05 7.97 -4.92
N ALA A 275 -6.83 8.12 -5.44
CA ALA A 275 -6.48 9.21 -6.35
C ALA A 275 -7.19 9.09 -7.72
N THR A 276 -7.51 7.88 -8.16
CA THR A 276 -8.27 7.61 -9.38
C THR A 276 -9.80 7.56 -9.15
N GLU A 277 -10.27 7.79 -7.91
CA GLU A 277 -11.70 7.72 -7.53
C GLU A 277 -12.36 6.40 -7.92
N GLY A 278 -11.57 5.32 -7.95
CA GLY A 278 -12.04 4.00 -8.35
C GLY A 278 -12.39 3.86 -9.85
N ALA A 279 -12.12 4.85 -10.68
CA ALA A 279 -12.35 4.80 -12.12
C ALA A 279 -11.28 3.96 -12.84
N LEU A 280 -11.21 2.66 -12.51
CA LEU A 280 -10.25 1.72 -13.05
C LEU A 280 -10.95 0.59 -13.81
N PRO A 281 -10.35 0.03 -14.88
CA PRO A 281 -10.86 -1.15 -15.58
C PRO A 281 -11.06 -2.36 -14.66
N GLY A 282 -12.02 -3.22 -14.97
CA GLY A 282 -12.33 -4.42 -14.17
C GLY A 282 -11.14 -5.36 -13.98
N THR A 283 -10.30 -5.51 -15.00
CA THR A 283 -9.04 -6.27 -14.93
C THR A 283 -8.06 -5.68 -13.92
N THR A 284 -7.92 -4.35 -13.90
CA THR A 284 -7.08 -3.63 -12.95
C THR A 284 -7.61 -3.82 -11.52
N TRP A 285 -8.93 -3.78 -11.32
CA TRP A 285 -9.57 -4.05 -10.04
C TRP A 285 -9.33 -5.47 -9.56
N LEU A 286 -9.48 -6.47 -10.43
CA LEU A 286 -9.23 -7.87 -10.09
C LEU A 286 -7.77 -8.07 -9.67
N TYR A 287 -6.81 -7.55 -10.45
CA TYR A 287 -5.40 -7.63 -10.07
C TYR A 287 -5.11 -6.92 -8.73
N PHE A 288 -5.70 -5.74 -8.52
CA PHE A 288 -5.58 -5.02 -7.26
C PHE A 288 -6.05 -5.85 -6.07
N ALA A 289 -7.22 -6.50 -6.18
CA ALA A 289 -7.72 -7.39 -5.14
C ALA A 289 -6.79 -8.58 -4.90
N MET A 290 -6.29 -9.21 -5.97
CA MET A 290 -5.35 -10.33 -5.86
C MET A 290 -4.00 -9.92 -5.24
N SER A 291 -3.54 -8.69 -5.47
CA SER A 291 -2.30 -8.18 -4.89
C SER A 291 -2.36 -8.01 -3.37
N GLN A 292 -3.55 -8.00 -2.76
CA GLN A 292 -3.69 -7.95 -1.31
C GLN A 292 -3.26 -9.28 -0.64
N PHE A 293 -3.37 -10.42 -1.32
CA PHE A 293 -3.00 -11.72 -0.75
C PHE A 293 -1.52 -11.80 -0.37
N PRO A 294 -0.53 -11.56 -1.25
CA PRO A 294 0.87 -11.57 -0.86
C PRO A 294 1.20 -10.54 0.22
N ILE A 295 0.53 -9.37 0.24
CA ILE A 295 0.73 -8.34 1.25
C ILE A 295 0.32 -8.83 2.63
N TYR A 296 -0.90 -9.37 2.77
CA TYR A 296 -1.42 -9.79 4.08
C TYR A 296 -0.89 -11.15 4.54
N LEU A 297 -0.47 -12.01 3.62
CA LEU A 297 0.11 -13.31 3.94
C LEU A 297 1.64 -13.24 4.15
N SER A 298 2.30 -12.15 3.76
CA SER A 298 3.77 -12.01 3.87
C SER A 298 4.32 -12.30 5.27
N PRO A 299 3.69 -11.93 6.42
CA PRO A 299 4.22 -12.24 7.73
C PRO A 299 4.27 -13.74 8.05
N GLU A 300 3.44 -14.54 7.39
CA GLU A 300 3.39 -16.00 7.57
C GLU A 300 4.26 -16.74 6.54
N LEU A 301 4.63 -16.06 5.44
CA LEU A 301 5.41 -16.64 4.34
C LEU A 301 6.92 -16.36 4.44
N LEU A 302 7.33 -15.35 5.21
CA LEU A 302 8.71 -14.86 5.34
C LEU A 302 9.27 -15.07 6.72
#